data_a47e8776c335559f97ac58590de445bd
#
_entry.id   a47e8776c335559f97ac58590de445bd
#
_cell.length_a   1.000
_cell.length_b   1.000
_cell.length_c   1.000
_cell.angle_alpha   90.00
_cell.angle_beta   90.00
_cell.angle_gamma   90.00
#
_symmetry.space_group_name_H-M   'P 1'
#
loop_
_entity.id
_entity.type
_entity.pdbx_description
1 polymer ?
#
loop_
_entity_poly.entity_id
_entity_poly.type
_entity_poly.pdbx_seq_one_letter_code
_entity_poly.pdbx_strand_id
1 'polypeptide(L)'
;MRATALLKPAIAATAAAIALTGCVSPSLADFDQAPRELVLEEYFEGQTTAYGIFEDRFNKLHRTFKVDITGTVEDGVLTLDERFIYDDGERDTRIWTIDILGDGKYRGTAGDVPDYAYGETNGNAFNWKYKVDLKVDDSIWKVGFDDWMYLLEDGKLINRAYVTRWGILIGEVTISFDKAAD
;
A
#
# COMPACT_ATOMS: atom_id res chain seq x y z
N MET A 1 -67.46 -0.75 -46.68
CA MET A 1 -66.92 -0.35 -45.37
C MET A 1 -65.66 -1.15 -45.08
N ARG A 2 -64.47 -0.51 -45.21
CA ARG A 2 -63.18 -1.15 -44.95
C ARG A 2 -62.65 -0.57 -43.62
N ALA A 3 -62.49 -1.49 -42.65
CA ALA A 3 -61.90 -1.16 -41.34
C ALA A 3 -60.37 -1.17 -41.45
N THR A 4 -59.74 -0.03 -41.19
CA THR A 4 -58.32 0.13 -41.15
C THR A 4 -57.79 -0.18 -39.74
N ALA A 5 -57.04 -1.27 -39.57
CA ALA A 5 -56.44 -1.64 -38.32
C ALA A 5 -55.13 -0.81 -38.11
N LEU A 6 -55.09 -0.02 -37.07
CA LEU A 6 -53.90 0.73 -36.63
C LEU A 6 -52.96 -0.21 -35.86
N LEU A 7 -51.80 -0.48 -36.42
CA LEU A 7 -50.68 -1.16 -35.74
C LEU A 7 -49.98 -0.18 -34.80
N LYS A 8 -49.96 -0.47 -33.51
CA LYS A 8 -49.14 0.28 -32.52
C LYS A 8 -47.72 -0.28 -32.50
N PRO A 9 -46.68 0.54 -32.57
CA PRO A 9 -45.31 0.06 -32.45
C PRO A 9 -45.02 -0.24 -30.97
N ALA A 10 -44.58 -1.44 -30.67
CA ALA A 10 -44.01 -1.84 -29.37
C ALA A 10 -42.57 -1.30 -29.27
N ILE A 11 -42.33 -0.37 -28.36
CA ILE A 11 -40.99 0.11 -28.02
C ILE A 11 -40.38 -0.93 -27.09
N ALA A 12 -39.42 -1.71 -27.61
CA ALA A 12 -38.59 -2.58 -26.80
C ALA A 12 -37.53 -1.75 -26.08
N ALA A 13 -37.70 -1.56 -24.77
CA ALA A 13 -36.70 -0.94 -23.91
C ALA A 13 -35.59 -1.97 -23.63
N THR A 14 -34.45 -1.82 -24.30
CA THR A 14 -33.24 -2.61 -24.01
C THR A 14 -32.59 -2.03 -22.76
N ALA A 15 -32.74 -2.69 -21.62
CA ALA A 15 -32.01 -2.37 -20.41
C ALA A 15 -30.53 -2.76 -20.59
N ALA A 16 -29.66 -1.78 -20.77
CA ALA A 16 -28.21 -1.98 -20.75
C ALA A 16 -27.81 -2.26 -19.29
N ALA A 17 -27.47 -3.52 -18.97
CA ALA A 17 -26.82 -3.86 -17.73
C ALA A 17 -25.39 -3.32 -17.74
N ILE A 18 -25.15 -2.22 -17.04
CA ILE A 18 -23.80 -1.73 -16.75
C ILE A 18 -23.21 -2.69 -15.73
N ALA A 19 -22.33 -3.58 -16.18
CA ALA A 19 -21.50 -4.37 -15.30
C ALA A 19 -20.53 -3.40 -14.60
N LEU A 20 -20.80 -3.09 -13.33
CA LEU A 20 -19.84 -2.46 -12.43
C LEU A 20 -18.72 -3.48 -12.20
N THR A 21 -17.66 -3.42 -12.98
CA THR A 21 -16.41 -4.09 -12.65
C THR A 21 -15.83 -3.36 -11.44
N GLY A 22 -16.19 -3.80 -10.24
CA GLY A 22 -15.54 -3.35 -9.02
C GLY A 22 -14.04 -3.66 -9.12
N CYS A 23 -13.18 -2.69 -8.80
CA CYS A 23 -11.77 -2.97 -8.61
C CYS A 23 -11.66 -4.04 -7.51
N VAL A 24 -11.18 -5.23 -7.88
CA VAL A 24 -10.89 -6.29 -6.91
C VAL A 24 -9.62 -5.86 -6.19
N SER A 25 -9.73 -5.50 -4.91
CA SER A 25 -8.55 -5.31 -4.06
C SER A 25 -7.91 -6.67 -3.76
N PRO A 26 -6.57 -6.78 -3.69
CA PRO A 26 -5.91 -8.01 -3.29
C PRO A 26 -6.42 -8.50 -1.93
N SER A 27 -6.40 -9.81 -1.72
CA SER A 27 -6.69 -10.44 -0.44
C SER A 27 -5.47 -11.24 0.01
N LEU A 28 -5.14 -11.24 1.29
CA LEU A 28 -4.06 -12.08 1.81
C LEU A 28 -4.30 -13.56 1.54
N ALA A 29 -5.56 -14.01 1.49
CA ALA A 29 -5.90 -15.40 1.15
C ALA A 29 -5.46 -15.82 -0.28
N ASP A 30 -5.19 -14.86 -1.18
CA ASP A 30 -4.69 -15.16 -2.52
C ASP A 30 -3.25 -15.70 -2.49
N PHE A 31 -2.55 -15.59 -1.34
CA PHE A 31 -1.14 -15.95 -1.14
C PHE A 31 -0.92 -17.21 -0.30
N ASP A 32 -1.96 -17.92 0.12
CA ASP A 32 -1.89 -19.15 0.96
C ASP A 32 -0.95 -20.24 0.40
N GLN A 33 -0.75 -20.27 -0.92
CA GLN A 33 0.06 -21.29 -1.59
C GLN A 33 1.37 -20.71 -2.17
N ALA A 34 1.78 -19.54 -1.70
CA ALA A 34 3.02 -18.94 -2.16
C ALA A 34 4.25 -19.83 -1.77
N PRO A 35 5.24 -19.96 -2.66
CA PRO A 35 6.40 -20.83 -2.43
C PRO A 35 7.37 -20.31 -1.37
N ARG A 36 7.20 -19.06 -0.95
CA ARG A 36 8.00 -18.36 0.07
C ARG A 36 7.09 -17.74 1.11
N GLU A 37 7.63 -17.54 2.28
CA GLU A 37 7.00 -16.83 3.39
C GLU A 37 7.74 -15.52 3.64
N LEU A 38 7.01 -14.43 3.79
CA LEU A 38 7.53 -13.14 4.20
C LEU A 38 7.40 -13.03 5.73
N VAL A 39 8.55 -13.05 6.41
CA VAL A 39 8.67 -12.73 7.84
C VAL A 39 9.26 -11.34 7.93
N LEU A 40 8.47 -10.37 8.38
CA LEU A 40 8.78 -8.95 8.27
C LEU A 40 10.07 -8.59 9.02
N GLU A 41 10.21 -9.08 10.26
CA GLU A 41 11.38 -8.86 11.11
C GLU A 41 12.65 -9.49 10.53
N GLU A 42 12.57 -10.68 9.94
CA GLU A 42 13.72 -11.33 9.30
C GLU A 42 14.17 -10.57 8.04
N TYR A 43 13.20 -10.01 7.30
CA TYR A 43 13.51 -9.23 6.10
C TYR A 43 14.19 -7.90 6.47
N PHE A 44 13.66 -7.17 7.45
CA PHE A 44 14.11 -5.81 7.75
C PHE A 44 15.20 -5.73 8.81
N GLU A 45 15.54 -6.79 9.53
CA GLU A 45 16.69 -6.79 10.45
C GLU A 45 17.99 -6.51 9.67
N GLY A 46 18.80 -5.55 10.15
CA GLY A 46 20.04 -5.09 9.51
C GLY A 46 19.82 -3.89 8.58
N GLN A 47 20.52 -3.86 7.44
CA GLN A 47 20.51 -2.76 6.51
C GLN A 47 19.69 -3.08 5.26
N THR A 48 18.80 -2.15 4.91
CA THR A 48 18.01 -2.22 3.68
C THR A 48 18.05 -0.86 2.99
N THR A 49 18.19 -0.84 1.67
CA THR A 49 18.04 0.38 0.87
C THR A 49 16.74 0.28 0.06
N ALA A 50 15.98 1.35 0.03
CA ALA A 50 14.75 1.41 -0.75
C ALA A 50 14.77 2.57 -1.74
N TYR A 51 14.11 2.37 -2.89
CA TYR A 51 13.88 3.39 -3.91
C TYR A 51 12.40 3.46 -4.20
N GLY A 52 11.83 4.65 -4.12
CA GLY A 52 10.40 4.84 -4.27
C GLY A 52 10.02 5.99 -5.18
N ILE A 53 8.79 5.89 -5.67
CA ILE A 53 8.13 6.93 -6.45
C ILE A 53 6.75 7.21 -5.86
N PHE A 54 6.29 8.45 -5.94
CA PHE A 54 4.91 8.83 -5.68
C PHE A 54 4.27 9.37 -6.96
N GLU A 55 3.14 8.77 -7.33
CA GLU A 55 2.31 9.15 -8.46
C GLU A 55 0.91 9.55 -7.99
N ASP A 56 0.33 10.57 -8.59
CA ASP A 56 -1.06 10.90 -8.32
C ASP A 56 -2.02 9.92 -9.03
N ARG A 57 -3.30 10.02 -8.72
CA ARG A 57 -4.35 9.17 -9.31
C ARG A 57 -4.48 9.24 -10.85
N PHE A 58 -3.75 10.17 -11.50
CA PHE A 58 -3.69 10.32 -12.95
C PHE A 58 -2.38 9.78 -13.53
N ASN A 59 -1.61 9.02 -12.72
CA ASN A 59 -0.30 8.45 -13.03
C ASN A 59 0.76 9.52 -13.36
N LYS A 60 0.62 10.72 -12.81
CA LYS A 60 1.64 11.74 -12.91
C LYS A 60 2.65 11.55 -11.78
N LEU A 61 3.91 11.36 -12.15
CA LEU A 61 5.02 11.32 -11.20
C LEU A 61 5.19 12.70 -10.54
N HIS A 62 5.17 12.73 -9.22
CA HIS A 62 5.36 13.94 -8.42
C HIS A 62 6.69 13.97 -7.68
N ARG A 63 7.15 12.80 -7.20
CA ARG A 63 8.34 12.73 -6.35
C ARG A 63 9.02 11.39 -6.47
N THR A 64 10.35 11.39 -6.44
CA THR A 64 11.16 10.18 -6.27
C THR A 64 11.98 10.31 -4.98
N PHE A 65 12.34 9.17 -4.38
CA PHE A 65 13.10 9.16 -3.14
C PHE A 65 13.92 7.89 -2.97
N LYS A 66 15.00 8.02 -2.21
CA LYS A 66 15.78 6.92 -1.65
C LYS A 66 15.57 6.88 -0.15
N VAL A 67 15.55 5.69 0.44
CA VAL A 67 15.51 5.50 1.90
C VAL A 67 16.63 4.54 2.30
N ASP A 68 17.46 4.95 3.25
CA ASP A 68 18.37 4.07 3.95
C ASP A 68 17.69 3.65 5.26
N ILE A 69 17.51 2.34 5.47
CA ILE A 69 16.74 1.74 6.55
C ILE A 69 17.68 0.90 7.41
N THR A 70 17.65 1.14 8.72
CA THR A 70 18.31 0.28 9.71
C THR A 70 17.24 -0.37 10.57
N GLY A 71 17.13 -1.69 10.48
CA GLY A 71 16.22 -2.49 11.29
C GLY A 71 16.91 -3.16 12.46
N THR A 72 16.28 -3.14 13.63
CA THR A 72 16.70 -3.87 14.83
C THR A 72 15.53 -4.63 15.42
N VAL A 73 15.78 -5.86 15.89
CA VAL A 73 14.77 -6.68 16.56
C VAL A 73 15.21 -6.92 18.00
N GLU A 74 14.44 -6.42 18.96
CA GLU A 74 14.68 -6.59 20.38
C GLU A 74 13.36 -6.85 21.13
N ASP A 75 13.32 -7.85 21.97
CA ASP A 75 12.18 -8.19 22.84
C ASP A 75 10.81 -8.27 22.14
N GLY A 76 10.80 -8.80 20.88
CA GLY A 76 9.58 -8.94 20.09
C GLY A 76 9.11 -7.64 19.42
N VAL A 77 10.00 -6.65 19.33
CA VAL A 77 9.75 -5.37 18.66
C VAL A 77 10.74 -5.19 17.52
N LEU A 78 10.23 -4.93 16.31
CA LEU A 78 11.02 -4.49 15.17
C LEU A 78 11.01 -2.95 15.13
N THR A 79 12.20 -2.35 15.20
CA THR A 79 12.38 -0.90 15.03
C THR A 79 13.03 -0.64 13.66
N LEU A 80 12.43 0.25 12.85
CA LEU A 80 12.99 0.69 11.56
C LEU A 80 13.35 2.18 11.67
N ASP A 81 14.65 2.51 11.59
CA ASP A 81 15.15 3.90 11.42
C ASP A 81 15.27 4.15 9.92
N GLU A 82 14.37 4.95 9.37
CA GLU A 82 14.25 5.28 7.96
C GLU A 82 14.79 6.69 7.69
N ARG A 83 15.72 6.83 6.74
CA ARG A 83 16.33 8.11 6.35
C ARG A 83 16.07 8.37 4.89
N PHE A 84 15.18 9.32 4.62
CA PHE A 84 14.73 9.70 3.28
C PHE A 84 15.63 10.76 2.66
N ILE A 85 15.86 10.62 1.36
CA ILE A 85 16.45 11.62 0.49
C ILE A 85 15.57 11.73 -0.74
N TYR A 86 14.97 12.90 -0.93
CA TYR A 86 14.08 13.16 -2.05
C TYR A 86 14.84 13.78 -3.24
N ASP A 87 14.26 13.75 -4.44
CA ASP A 87 14.86 14.25 -5.68
C ASP A 87 15.09 15.76 -5.69
N ASP A 88 14.36 16.53 -4.88
CA ASP A 88 14.57 17.97 -4.65
C ASP A 88 15.67 18.27 -3.61
N GLY A 89 16.27 17.23 -3.01
CA GLY A 89 17.30 17.32 -1.98
C GLY A 89 16.77 17.46 -0.55
N GLU A 90 15.44 17.49 -0.36
CA GLU A 90 14.83 17.42 0.98
C GLU A 90 15.24 16.12 1.66
N ARG A 91 15.36 16.16 2.98
CA ARG A 91 15.68 15.02 3.83
C ARG A 91 14.64 14.91 4.93
N ASP A 92 14.25 13.67 5.24
CA ASP A 92 13.33 13.37 6.33
C ASP A 92 13.76 12.09 7.03
N THR A 93 13.22 11.88 8.23
CA THR A 93 13.44 10.67 9.02
C THR A 93 12.11 10.18 9.58
N ARG A 94 11.94 8.85 9.58
CA ARG A 94 10.79 8.20 10.22
C ARG A 94 11.28 7.02 11.03
N ILE A 95 10.78 6.85 12.23
CA ILE A 95 11.05 5.67 13.05
C ILE A 95 9.75 4.94 13.25
N TRP A 96 9.70 3.70 12.76
CA TRP A 96 8.65 2.75 13.08
C TRP A 96 9.04 1.93 14.30
N THR A 97 8.09 1.75 15.21
CA THR A 97 8.15 0.76 16.30
C THR A 97 7.02 -0.24 16.05
N ILE A 98 7.36 -1.48 15.79
CA ILE A 98 6.44 -2.53 15.31
C ILE A 98 6.45 -3.69 16.29
N ASP A 99 5.36 -3.89 17.02
CA ASP A 99 5.15 -5.06 17.89
C ASP A 99 4.92 -6.30 17.01
N ILE A 100 5.66 -7.38 17.24
CA ILE A 100 5.49 -8.69 16.63
C ILE A 100 4.48 -9.47 17.49
N LEU A 101 3.25 -9.62 17.00
CA LEU A 101 2.14 -10.18 17.79
C LEU A 101 2.05 -11.72 17.67
N GLY A 102 2.87 -12.33 16.79
CA GLY A 102 2.78 -13.75 16.43
C GLY A 102 1.74 -14.01 15.34
N ASP A 103 1.77 -15.23 14.79
CA ASP A 103 0.87 -15.67 13.71
C ASP A 103 0.83 -14.70 12.51
N GLY A 104 1.99 -14.12 12.14
CA GLY A 104 2.12 -13.17 11.04
C GLY A 104 1.43 -11.82 11.26
N LYS A 105 1.08 -11.46 12.50
CA LYS A 105 0.39 -10.21 12.83
C LYS A 105 1.32 -9.20 13.47
N TYR A 106 1.11 -7.95 13.10
CA TYR A 106 1.94 -6.83 13.49
C TYR A 106 1.09 -5.61 13.87
N ARG A 107 1.61 -4.82 14.81
CA ARG A 107 1.03 -3.53 15.18
C ARG A 107 2.15 -2.50 15.31
N GLY A 108 2.05 -1.37 14.63
CA GLY A 108 3.12 -0.38 14.65
C GLY A 108 2.65 1.04 14.91
N THR A 109 3.62 1.87 15.28
CA THR A 109 3.47 3.32 15.44
C THR A 109 4.64 4.04 14.78
N ALA A 110 4.39 5.27 14.30
CA ALA A 110 5.42 6.22 13.87
C ALA A 110 4.99 7.64 14.26
N GLY A 111 5.92 8.59 14.20
CA GLY A 111 5.67 9.95 14.68
C GLY A 111 4.56 10.72 13.94
N ASP A 112 4.27 10.36 12.70
CA ASP A 112 3.23 10.93 11.84
C ASP A 112 1.97 10.04 11.74
N VAL A 113 1.94 8.92 12.47
CA VAL A 113 0.81 7.98 12.54
C VAL A 113 0.04 8.23 13.84
N PRO A 114 -1.14 8.86 13.80
CA PRO A 114 -1.85 9.30 15.00
C PRO A 114 -2.44 8.16 15.83
N ASP A 115 -2.67 7.00 15.21
CA ASP A 115 -3.21 5.80 15.84
C ASP A 115 -2.21 4.64 15.64
N TYR A 116 -2.67 3.39 15.75
CA TYR A 116 -1.88 2.23 15.39
C TYR A 116 -2.06 1.88 13.89
N ALA A 117 -0.95 1.45 13.30
CA ALA A 117 -0.97 0.69 12.06
C ALA A 117 -1.15 -0.80 12.38
N TYR A 118 -1.86 -1.53 11.54
CA TYR A 118 -2.06 -2.97 11.67
C TYR A 118 -1.68 -3.67 10.39
N GLY A 119 -0.95 -4.79 10.53
CA GLY A 119 -0.53 -5.58 9.39
C GLY A 119 -0.59 -7.07 9.66
N GLU A 120 -0.63 -7.80 8.55
CA GLU A 120 -0.65 -9.26 8.55
C GLU A 120 0.10 -9.78 7.32
N THR A 121 0.92 -10.83 7.53
CA THR A 121 1.56 -11.58 6.45
C THR A 121 0.75 -12.83 6.11
N ASN A 122 0.77 -13.22 4.85
CA ASN A 122 0.36 -14.54 4.41
C ASN A 122 1.16 -14.93 3.16
N GLY A 123 1.82 -16.09 3.22
CA GLY A 123 2.77 -16.50 2.19
C GLY A 123 3.82 -15.42 1.95
N ASN A 124 4.00 -15.01 0.71
CA ASN A 124 4.98 -13.98 0.34
C ASN A 124 4.44 -12.55 0.37
N ALA A 125 3.24 -12.32 0.90
CA ALA A 125 2.61 -11.00 0.94
C ALA A 125 2.46 -10.48 2.37
N PHE A 126 2.53 -9.15 2.52
CA PHE A 126 2.22 -8.41 3.73
C PHE A 126 1.28 -7.26 3.39
N ASN A 127 0.22 -7.10 4.14
CA ASN A 127 -0.67 -5.95 4.05
C ASN A 127 -0.58 -5.10 5.32
N TRP A 128 -0.38 -3.79 5.16
CA TRP A 128 -0.19 -2.82 6.23
C TRP A 128 -1.16 -1.64 6.06
N LYS A 129 -1.99 -1.37 7.05
CA LYS A 129 -3.01 -0.31 6.99
C LYS A 129 -2.85 0.68 8.12
N TYR A 130 -2.80 1.97 7.77
CA TYR A 130 -2.64 3.06 8.74
C TYR A 130 -3.14 4.39 8.19
N LYS A 131 -3.19 5.38 9.07
CA LYS A 131 -3.45 6.78 8.72
C LYS A 131 -2.22 7.61 9.03
N VAL A 132 -2.00 8.63 8.21
CA VAL A 132 -0.89 9.58 8.37
C VAL A 132 -1.44 10.98 8.47
N ASP A 133 -0.89 11.77 9.36
CA ASP A 133 -1.07 13.22 9.43
C ASP A 133 0.01 13.89 8.56
N LEU A 134 -0.25 13.97 7.24
CA LEU A 134 0.69 14.48 6.24
C LEU A 134 0.68 16.01 6.24
N LYS A 135 1.84 16.63 6.43
CA LYS A 135 1.99 18.08 6.29
C LYS A 135 2.07 18.45 4.81
N VAL A 136 1.11 19.25 4.34
CA VAL A 136 1.04 19.77 2.97
C VAL A 136 0.91 21.29 3.08
N ASP A 137 1.96 22.01 2.71
CA ASP A 137 2.09 23.46 2.94
C ASP A 137 1.81 23.82 4.41
N ASP A 138 0.84 24.70 4.68
CA ASP A 138 0.42 25.12 6.01
C ASP A 138 -0.74 24.26 6.59
N SER A 139 -1.07 23.14 5.96
CA SER A 139 -2.21 22.30 6.33
C SER A 139 -1.77 20.88 6.69
N ILE A 140 -2.53 20.24 7.59
CA ILE A 140 -2.38 18.81 7.87
C ILE A 140 -3.47 18.05 7.13
N TRP A 141 -3.06 17.12 6.29
CA TRP A 141 -3.95 16.22 5.58
C TRP A 141 -3.96 14.86 6.25
N LYS A 142 -5.13 14.42 6.69
CA LYS A 142 -5.32 13.03 7.14
C LYS A 142 -5.52 12.14 5.93
N VAL A 143 -4.55 11.26 5.68
CA VAL A 143 -4.57 10.31 4.55
C VAL A 143 -4.51 8.89 5.06
N GLY A 144 -5.18 7.98 4.37
CA GLY A 144 -5.11 6.54 4.64
C GLY A 144 -4.14 5.88 3.70
N PHE A 145 -3.34 4.97 4.23
CA PHE A 145 -2.44 4.10 3.48
C PHE A 145 -2.95 2.65 3.56
N ASP A 146 -2.92 1.97 2.43
CA ASP A 146 -3.14 0.53 2.28
C ASP A 146 -1.95 -0.02 1.50
N ASP A 147 -0.94 -0.47 2.24
CA ASP A 147 0.33 -0.94 1.71
C ASP A 147 0.26 -2.45 1.47
N TRP A 148 0.75 -2.86 0.31
CA TRP A 148 0.94 -4.25 -0.06
C TRP A 148 2.40 -4.49 -0.41
N MET A 149 3.05 -5.34 0.35
CA MET A 149 4.42 -5.77 0.09
C MET A 149 4.42 -7.21 -0.44
N TYR A 150 5.30 -7.47 -1.40
CA TYR A 150 5.42 -8.78 -2.05
C TYR A 150 6.88 -9.20 -2.10
N LEU A 151 7.21 -10.31 -1.44
CA LEU A 151 8.54 -10.92 -1.51
C LEU A 151 8.67 -11.73 -2.81
N LEU A 152 9.63 -11.37 -3.65
CA LEU A 152 9.90 -12.01 -4.92
C LEU A 152 10.88 -13.20 -4.77
N GLU A 153 11.00 -14.00 -5.83
CA GLU A 153 11.83 -15.24 -5.80
C GLU A 153 13.31 -14.97 -5.52
N ASP A 154 13.85 -13.84 -5.95
CA ASP A 154 15.24 -13.42 -5.74
C ASP A 154 15.50 -12.72 -4.39
N GLY A 155 14.47 -12.65 -3.53
CA GLY A 155 14.55 -11.99 -2.22
C GLY A 155 14.33 -10.49 -2.26
N LYS A 156 14.00 -9.90 -3.41
CA LYS A 156 13.58 -8.51 -3.50
C LYS A 156 12.17 -8.33 -2.95
N LEU A 157 11.94 -7.22 -2.28
CA LEU A 157 10.62 -6.84 -1.78
C LEU A 157 10.10 -5.63 -2.57
N ILE A 158 8.88 -5.72 -3.04
CA ILE A 158 8.18 -4.62 -3.71
C ILE A 158 6.99 -4.21 -2.85
N ASN A 159 6.85 -2.91 -2.61
CA ASN A 159 5.67 -2.33 -1.99
C ASN A 159 4.86 -1.53 -3.01
N ARG A 160 3.55 -1.62 -2.89
CA ARG A 160 2.59 -0.69 -3.50
C ARG A 160 1.63 -0.21 -2.42
N ALA A 161 1.62 1.09 -2.16
CA ALA A 161 0.75 1.74 -1.21
C ALA A 161 -0.31 2.57 -1.92
N TYR A 162 -1.57 2.30 -1.64
CA TYR A 162 -2.69 3.12 -2.11
C TYR A 162 -2.97 4.22 -1.10
N VAL A 163 -2.85 5.47 -1.54
CA VAL A 163 -3.04 6.65 -0.70
C VAL A 163 -4.43 7.22 -0.92
N THR A 164 -5.23 7.27 0.13
CA THR A 164 -6.61 7.75 0.08
C THR A 164 -6.83 8.97 0.97
N ARG A 165 -7.72 9.87 0.56
CA ARG A 165 -8.23 10.96 1.39
C ARG A 165 -9.75 10.99 1.31
N TRP A 166 -10.43 10.96 2.45
CA TRP A 166 -11.89 10.85 2.53
C TRP A 166 -12.45 9.63 1.75
N GLY A 167 -11.69 8.54 1.70
CA GLY A 167 -12.06 7.31 0.96
C GLY A 167 -11.86 7.39 -0.56
N ILE A 168 -11.30 8.49 -1.08
CA ILE A 168 -11.00 8.66 -2.50
C ILE A 168 -9.51 8.43 -2.73
N LEU A 169 -9.14 7.59 -3.69
CA LEU A 169 -7.75 7.42 -4.11
C LEU A 169 -7.19 8.74 -4.62
N ILE A 170 -6.08 9.18 -4.05
CA ILE A 170 -5.39 10.42 -4.44
C ILE A 170 -4.02 10.16 -5.07
N GLY A 171 -3.43 8.99 -4.84
CA GLY A 171 -2.15 8.60 -5.42
C GLY A 171 -1.70 7.23 -4.95
N GLU A 172 -0.55 6.83 -5.47
CA GLU A 172 0.10 5.56 -5.15
C GLU A 172 1.59 5.79 -4.88
N VAL A 173 2.14 5.02 -3.95
CA VAL A 173 3.58 4.92 -3.73
C VAL A 173 4.02 3.53 -4.15
N THR A 174 5.05 3.46 -4.98
CA THR A 174 5.71 2.18 -5.32
C THR A 174 7.14 2.22 -4.80
N ILE A 175 7.55 1.18 -4.07
CA ILE A 175 8.89 1.09 -3.48
C ILE A 175 9.50 -0.27 -3.81
N SER A 176 10.77 -0.27 -4.21
CA SER A 176 11.62 -1.46 -4.30
C SER A 176 12.62 -1.45 -3.16
N PHE A 177 12.73 -2.55 -2.43
CA PHE A 177 13.69 -2.73 -1.34
C PHE A 177 14.79 -3.69 -1.77
N ASP A 178 16.02 -3.31 -1.48
CA ASP A 178 17.22 -4.12 -1.66
C ASP A 178 17.86 -4.35 -0.27
N LYS A 179 17.72 -5.57 0.27
CA LYS A 179 18.41 -5.95 1.51
C LYS A 179 19.90 -6.07 1.22
N ALA A 180 20.74 -5.52 2.08
CA ALA A 180 22.17 -5.70 1.98
C ALA A 180 22.51 -7.19 2.10
N ALA A 181 23.44 -7.65 1.29
CA ALA A 181 23.99 -9.01 1.48
C ALA A 181 24.81 -9.03 2.78
N ASP A 182 24.66 -10.08 3.58
CA ASP A 182 25.46 -10.35 4.78
C ASP A 182 26.93 -10.60 4.43
#